data_6e9e02f76756aeacc0b117e99d5a1b02
#
_entry.id   6e9e02f76756aeacc0b117e99d5a1b02
#
_cell.length_a   1.000
_cell.length_b   1.000
_cell.length_c   1.000
_cell.angle_alpha   90.00
_cell.angle_beta   90.00
_cell.angle_gamma   90.00
#
_symmetry.space_group_name_H-M   'P 1'
#
loop_
_entity.id
_entity.type
_entity.pdbx_description
1 polymer ?
#
loop_
_entity_poly.entity_id
_entity_poly.type
_entity_poly.pdbx_seq_one_letter_code
_entity_poly.pdbx_strand_id
1 'polypeptide(L)'
;MVAESTTTLPAGTDADTVVVGILEGEGIAHDTDGVLQGVLDAGEAKAKHRHLAVAHAGGKRWILVGLGDRQGLDAERVRVAAAAALGRARELGARRLCWEAPHEAGPEIVAAIVEGTMLCAYRYDRFKAKPTEERSDVDALIVSAHDDVAGVVAEAVIVATAVNWARDLQNAPPNELAPRHLAQAARELGELGGVTVEVAGREAIEQRGMGAFAGVAQGADEEPALITLRYEPAGGEARGPVLGLVGKAVTFDTGGISIKPANKMSEMKFDMSGGAAVLGAVEAIARLQLPVRVVAVVGATENMPSGRAMRPGDVVRAANDLTIEIINTDAEGRLVLADCLTHAVAEGAERLVDVATLTGAIITTLGHTYAGVMGDDDDWVAQVTAAGAATGELVWRLPLHPDYAKIMESETADLVNANETRKAGSVTAAQFLARFTGGVPWAHLDIAGTAWGAGRAYTPKGGSGFGVRLLVELARSLDD
;
A
#
# COMPACT_ATOMS: atom_id res chain seq x y z
N MET A 1 -17.72 7.39 4.18
CA MET A 1 -17.67 7.73 5.61
C MET A 1 -16.97 9.06 5.76
N VAL A 2 -17.55 10.00 6.52
CA VAL A 2 -16.90 11.27 6.90
C VAL A 2 -16.29 11.07 8.29
N ALA A 3 -15.08 11.60 8.52
CA ALA A 3 -14.47 11.59 9.85
C ALA A 3 -14.17 13.02 10.31
N GLU A 4 -14.48 13.30 11.56
CA GLU A 4 -14.31 14.61 12.21
C GLU A 4 -13.86 14.42 13.67
N SER A 5 -13.32 15.46 14.28
CA SER A 5 -12.94 15.48 15.69
C SER A 5 -13.77 16.45 16.49
N THR A 6 -13.82 16.25 17.81
CA THR A 6 -14.46 17.15 18.76
C THR A 6 -13.81 17.07 20.12
N THR A 7 -13.85 18.16 20.89
CA THR A 7 -13.53 18.18 22.31
C THR A 7 -14.76 17.96 23.19
N THR A 8 -15.95 17.83 22.59
CA THR A 8 -17.17 17.47 23.32
C THR A 8 -17.06 16.04 23.82
N LEU A 9 -17.42 15.80 25.08
CA LEU A 9 -17.46 14.46 25.66
C LEU A 9 -18.35 13.52 24.83
N PRO A 10 -18.01 12.22 24.72
CA PRO A 10 -18.71 11.27 23.86
C PRO A 10 -20.24 11.23 24.07
N ALA A 11 -20.69 11.31 25.32
CA ALA A 11 -22.11 11.34 25.65
C ALA A 11 -22.85 12.56 25.08
N GLY A 12 -22.16 13.69 24.92
CA GLY A 12 -22.71 14.95 24.38
C GLY A 12 -22.71 15.07 22.86
N THR A 13 -22.08 14.14 22.13
CA THR A 13 -22.08 14.12 20.67
C THR A 13 -23.43 13.65 20.12
N ASP A 14 -23.66 13.84 18.82
CA ASP A 14 -24.85 13.35 18.13
C ASP A 14 -24.70 11.89 17.61
N ALA A 15 -23.64 11.20 18.01
CA ALA A 15 -23.44 9.80 17.68
C ALA A 15 -24.51 8.92 18.35
N ASP A 16 -25.00 7.93 17.61
CA ASP A 16 -25.93 6.91 18.14
C ASP A 16 -25.19 5.77 18.88
N THR A 17 -23.90 5.62 18.60
CA THR A 17 -23.04 4.58 19.16
C THR A 17 -21.67 5.18 19.52
N VAL A 18 -21.22 4.88 20.74
CA VAL A 18 -19.92 5.32 21.28
C VAL A 18 -19.00 4.12 21.45
N VAL A 19 -17.72 4.28 21.14
CA VAL A 19 -16.68 3.28 21.40
C VAL A 19 -15.73 3.81 22.47
N VAL A 20 -15.46 2.99 23.46
CA VAL A 20 -14.52 3.27 24.56
C VAL A 20 -13.46 2.17 24.62
N GLY A 21 -12.20 2.57 24.62
CA GLY A 21 -11.07 1.66 24.79
C GLY A 21 -10.89 1.28 26.28
N ILE A 22 -10.76 -0.02 26.56
CA ILE A 22 -10.49 -0.55 27.89
C ILE A 22 -9.02 -0.92 28.01
N LEU A 23 -8.31 -0.28 28.93
CA LEU A 23 -6.93 -0.58 29.31
C LEU A 23 -6.85 -1.33 30.62
N GLU A 24 -5.85 -2.19 30.76
CA GLU A 24 -5.70 -3.04 31.96
C GLU A 24 -5.40 -2.18 33.20
N GLY A 25 -6.20 -2.37 34.24
CA GLY A 25 -6.06 -1.65 35.51
C GLY A 25 -6.61 -0.22 35.49
N GLU A 26 -7.22 0.23 34.38
CA GLU A 26 -7.84 1.55 34.29
C GLU A 26 -9.36 1.48 34.35
N GLY A 27 -9.98 2.50 34.94
CA GLY A 27 -11.42 2.69 34.96
C GLY A 27 -11.90 3.46 33.71
N ILE A 28 -13.22 3.56 33.57
CA ILE A 28 -13.84 4.30 32.45
C ILE A 28 -14.08 5.75 32.89
N ALA A 29 -13.36 6.68 32.26
CA ALA A 29 -13.29 8.08 32.70
C ALA A 29 -14.62 8.85 32.58
N HIS A 30 -15.40 8.62 31.52
CA HIS A 30 -16.63 9.40 31.25
C HIS A 30 -17.91 8.56 31.41
N ASP A 31 -17.92 7.69 32.41
CA ASP A 31 -19.11 6.90 32.82
C ASP A 31 -19.92 7.64 33.87
N THR A 32 -20.82 8.52 33.43
CA THR A 32 -21.62 9.37 34.35
C THR A 32 -22.58 8.61 35.25
N ASP A 33 -23.06 7.45 34.82
CA ASP A 33 -24.09 6.67 35.50
C ASP A 33 -23.52 5.39 36.15
N GLY A 34 -22.23 5.12 36.04
CA GLY A 34 -21.55 3.92 36.55
C GLY A 34 -21.94 2.63 35.80
N VAL A 35 -22.69 2.74 34.72
CA VAL A 35 -23.17 1.58 33.95
C VAL A 35 -22.01 0.88 33.21
N LEU A 36 -21.12 1.65 32.59
CA LEU A 36 -19.99 1.09 31.82
C LEU A 36 -18.99 0.44 32.78
N GLN A 37 -18.69 1.10 33.90
CA GLN A 37 -17.82 0.56 34.95
C GLN A 37 -18.41 -0.72 35.51
N GLY A 38 -19.74 -0.77 35.73
CA GLY A 38 -20.44 -1.97 36.19
C GLY A 38 -20.26 -3.18 35.26
N VAL A 39 -20.25 -2.97 33.94
CA VAL A 39 -19.97 -4.03 32.93
C VAL A 39 -18.51 -4.51 33.00
N LEU A 40 -17.58 -3.59 33.30
CA LEU A 40 -16.18 -3.91 33.51
C LEU A 40 -15.97 -4.70 34.80
N ASP A 41 -16.57 -4.25 35.92
CA ASP A 41 -16.46 -4.88 37.23
C ASP A 41 -17.11 -6.29 37.27
N ALA A 42 -18.19 -6.48 36.51
CA ALA A 42 -18.81 -7.78 36.31
C ALA A 42 -17.97 -8.75 35.46
N GLY A 43 -16.86 -8.27 34.83
CA GLY A 43 -16.00 -9.06 33.98
C GLY A 43 -16.59 -9.37 32.61
N GLU A 44 -17.69 -8.70 32.22
CA GLU A 44 -18.29 -8.81 30.89
C GLU A 44 -17.48 -8.02 29.85
N ALA A 45 -16.98 -6.83 30.21
CA ALA A 45 -15.93 -6.13 29.44
C ALA A 45 -14.56 -6.52 29.99
N LYS A 46 -13.56 -6.60 29.11
CA LYS A 46 -12.17 -6.98 29.47
C LYS A 46 -11.18 -6.15 28.67
N ALA A 47 -10.06 -5.80 29.28
CA ALA A 47 -8.94 -5.16 28.60
C ALA A 47 -8.26 -6.05 27.55
N LYS A 48 -8.49 -7.36 27.55
CA LYS A 48 -7.93 -8.27 26.55
C LYS A 48 -8.15 -7.72 25.14
N HIS A 49 -7.09 -7.53 24.38
CA HIS A 49 -7.11 -6.94 23.03
C HIS A 49 -8.22 -7.56 22.16
N ARG A 50 -9.02 -6.71 21.51
CA ARG A 50 -10.19 -7.04 20.68
C ARG A 50 -11.38 -7.66 21.42
N HIS A 51 -11.37 -7.77 22.75
CA HIS A 51 -12.56 -8.18 23.46
C HIS A 51 -13.61 -7.08 23.33
N LEU A 52 -14.84 -7.46 23.02
CA LEU A 52 -15.96 -6.53 22.82
C LEU A 52 -17.08 -6.82 23.85
N ALA A 53 -17.58 -5.77 24.46
CA ALA A 53 -18.81 -5.79 25.22
C ALA A 53 -19.71 -4.63 24.78
N VAL A 54 -21.01 -4.72 25.02
CA VAL A 54 -22.00 -3.70 24.67
C VAL A 54 -22.82 -3.33 25.90
N ALA A 55 -22.93 -2.02 26.10
CA ALA A 55 -23.80 -1.46 27.16
C ALA A 55 -24.74 -0.42 26.54
N HIS A 56 -25.79 -0.06 27.32
CA HIS A 56 -26.73 0.99 26.95
C HIS A 56 -26.81 1.97 28.13
N ALA A 57 -26.39 3.21 27.89
CA ALA A 57 -26.39 4.26 28.89
C ALA A 57 -26.68 5.62 28.24
N GLY A 58 -27.39 6.51 28.90
CA GLY A 58 -27.68 7.86 28.41
C GLY A 58 -28.39 7.91 27.05
N GLY A 59 -29.20 6.90 26.72
CA GLY A 59 -29.91 6.80 25.42
C GLY A 59 -29.03 6.40 24.23
N LYS A 60 -27.77 6.03 24.45
CA LYS A 60 -26.79 5.60 23.44
C LYS A 60 -26.38 4.15 23.63
N ARG A 61 -25.85 3.56 22.58
CA ARG A 61 -25.13 2.28 22.62
C ARG A 61 -23.65 2.56 22.88
N TRP A 62 -23.04 1.74 23.73
CA TRP A 62 -21.63 1.81 24.06
C TRP A 62 -20.96 0.49 23.72
N ILE A 63 -19.91 0.55 22.94
CA ILE A 63 -19.05 -0.58 22.62
C ILE A 63 -17.76 -0.42 23.41
N LEU A 64 -17.53 -1.32 24.37
CA LEU A 64 -16.29 -1.36 25.13
C LEU A 64 -15.34 -2.33 24.44
N VAL A 65 -14.19 -1.83 23.98
CA VAL A 65 -13.20 -2.63 23.26
C VAL A 65 -11.90 -2.72 24.04
N GLY A 66 -11.42 -3.93 24.29
CA GLY A 66 -10.14 -4.16 24.95
C GLY A 66 -8.97 -3.71 24.10
N LEU A 67 -8.09 -2.89 24.69
CA LEU A 67 -6.84 -2.39 24.07
C LEU A 67 -5.59 -3.08 24.63
N GLY A 68 -5.69 -3.84 25.72
CA GLY A 68 -4.58 -4.49 26.39
C GLY A 68 -4.00 -3.63 27.52
N ASP A 69 -2.72 -3.82 27.80
CA ASP A 69 -1.96 -3.00 28.72
C ASP A 69 -1.50 -1.69 28.08
N ARG A 70 -1.34 -0.63 28.89
CA ARG A 70 -0.91 0.69 28.40
C ARG A 70 0.52 0.70 27.84
N GLN A 71 1.42 -0.11 28.36
CA GLN A 71 2.81 -0.15 27.88
C GLN A 71 2.90 -0.77 26.49
N GLY A 72 1.99 -1.68 26.16
CA GLY A 72 1.89 -2.29 24.85
C GLY A 72 0.91 -1.59 23.91
N LEU A 73 0.36 -0.44 24.29
CA LEU A 73 -0.54 0.33 23.42
C LEU A 73 0.26 0.95 22.28
N ASP A 74 -0.04 0.52 21.06
CA ASP A 74 0.54 1.04 19.83
C ASP A 74 -0.53 1.29 18.76
N ALA A 75 -0.15 1.98 17.69
CA ALA A 75 -1.04 2.32 16.60
C ALA A 75 -1.67 1.08 15.92
N GLU A 76 -0.93 -0.02 15.78
CA GLU A 76 -1.45 -1.23 15.14
C GLU A 76 -2.52 -1.91 15.99
N ARG A 77 -2.33 -2.01 17.30
CA ARG A 77 -3.36 -2.51 18.23
C ARG A 77 -4.64 -1.69 18.14
N VAL A 78 -4.50 -0.36 18.04
CA VAL A 78 -5.66 0.54 17.93
C VAL A 78 -6.34 0.42 16.58
N ARG A 79 -5.62 0.32 15.45
CA ARG A 79 -6.22 0.04 14.13
C ARG A 79 -7.06 -1.23 14.14
N VAL A 80 -6.52 -2.30 14.73
CA VAL A 80 -7.22 -3.59 14.84
C VAL A 80 -8.44 -3.50 15.75
N ALA A 81 -8.35 -2.78 16.88
CA ALA A 81 -9.48 -2.55 17.78
C ALA A 81 -10.58 -1.70 17.12
N ALA A 82 -10.19 -0.64 16.38
CA ALA A 82 -11.13 0.21 15.65
C ALA A 82 -11.90 -0.58 14.57
N ALA A 83 -11.21 -1.47 13.84
CA ALA A 83 -11.87 -2.37 12.89
C ALA A 83 -12.87 -3.33 13.57
N ALA A 84 -12.50 -3.90 14.72
CA ALA A 84 -13.39 -4.79 15.48
C ALA A 84 -14.62 -4.03 16.01
N ALA A 85 -14.43 -2.81 16.52
CA ALA A 85 -15.50 -1.94 16.98
C ALA A 85 -16.45 -1.54 15.85
N LEU A 86 -15.91 -1.19 14.66
CA LEU A 86 -16.72 -0.91 13.46
C LEU A 86 -17.56 -2.12 13.04
N GLY A 87 -16.97 -3.32 13.04
CA GLY A 87 -17.70 -4.56 12.76
C GLY A 87 -18.91 -4.72 13.70
N ARG A 88 -18.70 -4.52 15.02
CA ARG A 88 -19.76 -4.59 16.00
C ARG A 88 -20.79 -3.48 15.86
N ALA A 89 -20.34 -2.25 15.58
CA ALA A 89 -21.23 -1.10 15.35
C ALA A 89 -22.20 -1.36 14.16
N ARG A 90 -21.70 -1.95 13.09
CA ARG A 90 -22.52 -2.34 11.93
C ARG A 90 -23.57 -3.40 12.29
N GLU A 91 -23.20 -4.43 13.04
CA GLU A 91 -24.14 -5.45 13.52
C GLU A 91 -25.26 -4.84 14.38
N LEU A 92 -24.96 -3.79 15.10
CA LEU A 92 -25.90 -3.05 15.94
C LEU A 92 -26.72 -2.01 15.17
N GLY A 93 -26.47 -1.83 13.88
CA GLY A 93 -27.15 -0.83 13.04
C GLY A 93 -26.74 0.61 13.34
N ALA A 94 -25.50 0.84 13.77
CA ALA A 94 -24.97 2.19 13.99
C ALA A 94 -24.88 2.97 12.67
N ARG A 95 -25.20 4.28 12.76
CA ARG A 95 -25.05 5.22 11.63
C ARG A 95 -23.98 6.27 11.89
N ARG A 96 -23.86 6.73 13.12
CA ARG A 96 -22.86 7.72 13.56
C ARG A 96 -22.10 7.14 14.75
N LEU A 97 -20.80 6.92 14.54
CA LEU A 97 -19.90 6.32 15.53
C LEU A 97 -19.05 7.41 16.17
N CYS A 98 -19.00 7.46 17.50
CA CYS A 98 -18.04 8.28 18.23
C CYS A 98 -16.99 7.38 18.86
N TRP A 99 -15.73 7.65 18.62
CA TRP A 99 -14.60 7.03 19.33
C TRP A 99 -14.08 7.99 20.39
N GLU A 100 -14.06 7.55 21.64
CA GLU A 100 -13.34 8.24 22.70
C GLU A 100 -11.85 7.90 22.61
N ALA A 101 -11.02 8.88 22.28
CA ALA A 101 -9.58 8.70 22.26
C ALA A 101 -9.08 8.39 23.68
N PRO A 102 -8.19 7.40 23.88
CA PRO A 102 -7.59 7.14 25.19
C PRO A 102 -6.94 8.39 25.75
N HIS A 103 -7.02 8.57 27.07
CA HIS A 103 -6.39 9.71 27.75
C HIS A 103 -4.88 9.74 27.48
N GLU A 104 -4.33 10.92 27.19
CA GLU A 104 -2.92 11.11 26.80
C GLU A 104 -2.50 10.30 25.55
N ALA A 105 -3.44 10.03 24.65
CA ALA A 105 -3.14 9.37 23.39
C ALA A 105 -2.27 10.28 22.49
N GLY A 106 -1.15 9.75 22.01
CA GLY A 106 -0.36 10.42 20.99
C GLY A 106 -1.10 10.55 19.64
N PRO A 107 -0.60 11.42 18.75
CA PRO A 107 -1.21 11.62 17.43
C PRO A 107 -1.30 10.33 16.62
N GLU A 108 -0.36 9.42 16.76
CA GLU A 108 -0.34 8.12 16.09
C GLU A 108 -1.50 7.21 16.53
N ILE A 109 -1.95 7.31 17.78
CA ILE A 109 -3.10 6.57 18.32
C ILE A 109 -4.42 7.13 17.76
N VAL A 110 -4.53 8.46 17.70
CA VAL A 110 -5.69 9.14 17.10
C VAL A 110 -5.79 8.81 15.61
N ALA A 111 -4.69 8.90 14.87
CA ALA A 111 -4.63 8.51 13.46
C ALA A 111 -5.04 7.04 13.25
N ALA A 112 -4.59 6.14 14.12
CA ALA A 112 -4.92 4.72 14.06
C ALA A 112 -6.42 4.41 14.24
N ILE A 113 -7.14 5.19 15.06
CA ILE A 113 -8.60 5.11 15.18
C ILE A 113 -9.26 5.39 13.82
N VAL A 114 -8.86 6.48 13.18
CA VAL A 114 -9.40 6.90 11.87
C VAL A 114 -9.05 5.87 10.79
N GLU A 115 -7.77 5.51 10.66
CA GLU A 115 -7.30 4.53 9.68
C GLU A 115 -8.00 3.18 9.85
N GLY A 116 -7.97 2.61 11.05
CA GLY A 116 -8.58 1.30 11.32
C GLY A 116 -10.06 1.27 10.98
N THR A 117 -10.79 2.35 11.28
CA THR A 117 -12.20 2.49 10.95
C THR A 117 -12.42 2.65 9.44
N MET A 118 -11.76 3.61 8.78
CA MET A 118 -11.97 3.91 7.36
C MET A 118 -11.50 2.77 6.44
N LEU A 119 -10.35 2.14 6.75
CA LEU A 119 -9.84 1.01 5.98
C LEU A 119 -10.74 -0.23 6.11
N CYS A 120 -11.29 -0.49 7.31
CA CYS A 120 -12.26 -1.55 7.52
C CYS A 120 -13.63 -1.23 6.89
N ALA A 121 -13.97 0.04 6.75
CA ALA A 121 -15.21 0.48 6.12
C ALA A 121 -15.24 0.26 4.62
N TYR A 122 -14.08 0.14 3.97
CA TYR A 122 -13.94 0.00 2.53
C TYR A 122 -14.71 -1.20 1.97
N ARG A 123 -15.34 -0.99 0.81
CA ARG A 123 -16.01 -2.00 -0.01
C ARG A 123 -15.76 -1.75 -1.48
N TYR A 124 -15.63 -2.83 -2.24
CA TYR A 124 -15.62 -2.80 -3.69
C TYR A 124 -16.80 -3.61 -4.20
N ASP A 125 -17.90 -2.95 -4.51
CA ASP A 125 -19.16 -3.56 -4.96
C ASP A 125 -19.70 -2.95 -6.27
N ARG A 126 -18.86 -2.18 -6.96
CA ARG A 126 -19.17 -1.42 -8.17
C ARG A 126 -19.92 -2.23 -9.24
N PHE A 127 -19.65 -3.54 -9.34
CA PHE A 127 -20.25 -4.42 -10.34
C PHE A 127 -21.37 -5.31 -9.81
N LYS A 128 -21.82 -5.10 -8.57
CA LYS A 128 -22.93 -5.85 -8.02
C LYS A 128 -24.24 -5.13 -8.25
N ALA A 129 -25.22 -5.83 -8.87
CA ALA A 129 -26.56 -5.28 -9.10
C ALA A 129 -27.33 -5.00 -7.80
N LYS A 130 -27.03 -5.75 -6.73
CA LYS A 130 -27.54 -5.53 -5.38
C LYS A 130 -26.40 -5.72 -4.37
N PRO A 131 -26.31 -4.90 -3.32
CA PRO A 131 -25.41 -5.18 -2.20
C PRO A 131 -25.69 -6.58 -1.64
N THR A 132 -24.66 -7.30 -1.30
CA THR A 132 -24.79 -8.73 -0.89
C THR A 132 -25.46 -8.90 0.48
N GLU A 133 -25.55 -7.83 1.27
CA GLU A 133 -26.20 -7.82 2.59
C GLU A 133 -26.74 -6.41 2.85
N GLU A 134 -27.93 -6.32 3.46
CA GLU A 134 -28.45 -5.09 4.07
C GLU A 134 -27.66 -4.80 5.37
N ARG A 135 -26.38 -4.52 5.24
CA ARG A 135 -25.59 -4.04 6.38
C ARG A 135 -25.80 -2.55 6.51
N SER A 136 -26.12 -2.09 7.71
CA SER A 136 -26.12 -0.67 7.99
C SER A 136 -24.69 -0.14 7.81
N ASP A 137 -24.52 0.86 6.96
CA ASP A 137 -23.25 1.54 6.84
C ASP A 137 -23.15 2.62 7.91
N VAL A 138 -21.99 2.71 8.54
CA VAL A 138 -21.64 3.83 9.40
C VAL A 138 -21.26 5.00 8.48
N ASP A 139 -22.03 6.08 8.54
CA ASP A 139 -21.87 7.25 7.67
C ASP A 139 -20.80 8.20 8.17
N ALA A 140 -20.66 8.32 9.51
CA ALA A 140 -19.76 9.26 10.14
C ALA A 140 -19.00 8.63 11.32
N LEU A 141 -17.72 9.03 11.43
CA LEU A 141 -16.85 8.78 12.58
C LEU A 141 -16.54 10.13 13.25
N ILE A 142 -16.80 10.22 14.55
CA ILE A 142 -16.42 11.35 15.40
C ILE A 142 -15.31 10.86 16.32
N VAL A 143 -14.16 11.52 16.34
CA VAL A 143 -13.11 11.27 17.34
C VAL A 143 -13.25 12.31 18.44
N SER A 144 -13.70 11.86 19.63
CA SER A 144 -13.78 12.70 20.82
C SER A 144 -12.45 12.62 21.57
N ALA A 145 -11.76 13.74 21.73
CA ALA A 145 -10.48 13.83 22.43
C ALA A 145 -10.47 15.03 23.39
N HIS A 146 -9.59 15.01 24.40
CA HIS A 146 -9.43 16.13 25.32
C HIS A 146 -8.84 17.36 24.66
N ASP A 147 -7.86 17.14 23.78
CA ASP A 147 -7.16 18.19 23.05
C ASP A 147 -7.73 18.31 21.62
N ASP A 148 -7.40 19.42 20.95
CA ASP A 148 -7.74 19.60 19.54
C ASP A 148 -6.84 18.68 18.68
N VAL A 149 -7.47 17.69 18.04
CA VAL A 149 -6.82 16.72 17.16
C VAL A 149 -7.29 16.84 15.71
N ALA A 150 -7.90 17.98 15.34
CA ALA A 150 -8.48 18.17 14.01
C ALA A 150 -7.45 17.98 12.90
N GLY A 151 -6.23 18.48 13.06
CA GLY A 151 -5.14 18.29 12.12
C GLY A 151 -4.79 16.82 11.91
N VAL A 152 -4.62 16.08 13.01
CA VAL A 152 -4.28 14.64 12.98
C VAL A 152 -5.39 13.84 12.28
N VAL A 153 -6.65 14.12 12.60
CA VAL A 153 -7.82 13.45 11.98
C VAL A 153 -7.85 13.77 10.48
N ALA A 154 -7.64 15.02 10.08
CA ALA A 154 -7.64 15.42 8.67
C ALA A 154 -6.53 14.69 7.87
N GLU A 155 -5.31 14.62 8.40
CA GLU A 155 -4.20 13.90 7.77
C GLU A 155 -4.48 12.40 7.65
N ALA A 156 -4.99 11.77 8.72
CA ALA A 156 -5.34 10.35 8.71
C ALA A 156 -6.46 10.05 7.68
N VAL A 157 -7.42 10.96 7.50
CA VAL A 157 -8.45 10.85 6.45
C VAL A 157 -7.84 10.89 5.06
N ILE A 158 -6.89 11.80 4.81
CA ILE A 158 -6.19 11.88 3.51
C ILE A 158 -5.49 10.56 3.22
N VAL A 159 -4.69 10.05 4.16
CA VAL A 159 -3.94 8.78 3.99
C VAL A 159 -4.88 7.60 3.80
N ALA A 160 -5.91 7.45 4.63
CA ALA A 160 -6.85 6.34 4.50
C ALA A 160 -7.66 6.41 3.19
N THR A 161 -7.96 7.61 2.69
CA THR A 161 -8.64 7.81 1.41
C THR A 161 -7.73 7.38 0.25
N ALA A 162 -6.47 7.78 0.24
CA ALA A 162 -5.50 7.38 -0.77
C ALA A 162 -5.26 5.85 -0.78
N VAL A 163 -5.20 5.20 0.41
CA VAL A 163 -5.16 3.73 0.50
C VAL A 163 -6.39 3.10 -0.14
N ASN A 164 -7.59 3.62 0.15
CA ASN A 164 -8.82 3.09 -0.40
C ASN A 164 -8.93 3.33 -1.92
N TRP A 165 -8.42 4.47 -2.42
CA TRP A 165 -8.32 4.72 -3.85
C TRP A 165 -7.36 3.73 -4.54
N ALA A 166 -6.19 3.47 -3.97
CA ALA A 166 -5.28 2.44 -4.48
C ALA A 166 -5.95 1.05 -4.49
N ARG A 167 -6.79 0.74 -3.49
CA ARG A 167 -7.58 -0.50 -3.45
C ARG A 167 -8.67 -0.54 -4.52
N ASP A 168 -9.25 0.59 -4.89
CA ASP A 168 -10.18 0.67 -6.01
C ASP A 168 -9.50 0.28 -7.33
N LEU A 169 -8.26 0.75 -7.56
CA LEU A 169 -7.45 0.35 -8.69
C LEU A 169 -7.13 -1.17 -8.64
N GLN A 170 -6.65 -1.67 -7.50
CA GLN A 170 -6.32 -3.09 -7.33
C GLN A 170 -7.51 -4.04 -7.53
N ASN A 171 -8.70 -3.64 -7.07
CA ASN A 171 -9.89 -4.48 -7.14
C ASN A 171 -10.59 -4.45 -8.49
N ALA A 172 -10.33 -3.45 -9.31
CA ALA A 172 -10.92 -3.34 -10.63
C ALA A 172 -10.59 -4.58 -11.48
N PRO A 173 -11.56 -5.11 -12.23
CA PRO A 173 -11.30 -6.22 -13.14
C PRO A 173 -10.46 -5.75 -14.34
N PRO A 174 -9.66 -6.63 -14.98
CA PRO A 174 -8.71 -6.23 -16.03
C PRO A 174 -9.35 -5.54 -17.24
N ASN A 175 -10.59 -5.88 -17.58
CA ASN A 175 -11.32 -5.19 -18.65
C ASN A 175 -11.74 -3.75 -18.30
N GLU A 176 -11.68 -3.39 -17.02
CA GLU A 176 -11.98 -2.03 -16.52
C GLU A 176 -10.69 -1.28 -16.10
N LEU A 177 -9.58 -1.99 -15.91
CA LEU A 177 -8.30 -1.41 -15.54
C LEU A 177 -7.18 -1.93 -16.43
N ALA A 178 -7.11 -1.44 -17.64
CA ALA A 178 -5.99 -1.58 -18.57
C ALA A 178 -4.95 -0.46 -18.34
N PRO A 179 -3.73 -0.52 -18.94
CA PRO A 179 -2.70 0.50 -18.78
C PRO A 179 -3.19 1.93 -19.02
N ARG A 180 -4.05 2.14 -20.04
CA ARG A 180 -4.65 3.45 -20.34
C ARG A 180 -5.47 4.03 -19.18
N HIS A 181 -6.12 3.19 -18.37
CA HIS A 181 -6.92 3.65 -17.23
C HIS A 181 -6.03 4.08 -16.07
N LEU A 182 -4.90 3.38 -15.84
CA LEU A 182 -3.89 3.84 -14.88
C LEU A 182 -3.26 5.17 -15.33
N ALA A 183 -2.99 5.31 -16.62
CA ALA A 183 -2.52 6.58 -17.18
C ALA A 183 -3.53 7.71 -16.98
N GLN A 184 -4.82 7.44 -17.13
CA GLN A 184 -5.88 8.42 -16.87
C GLN A 184 -5.96 8.77 -15.38
N ALA A 185 -5.94 7.78 -14.49
CA ALA A 185 -5.91 7.99 -13.04
C ALA A 185 -4.70 8.85 -12.61
N ALA A 186 -3.54 8.62 -13.22
CA ALA A 186 -2.36 9.44 -12.98
C ALA A 186 -2.52 10.89 -13.49
N ARG A 187 -3.15 11.09 -14.66
CA ARG A 187 -3.44 12.45 -15.17
C ARG A 187 -4.34 13.25 -14.22
N GLU A 188 -5.29 12.59 -13.57
CA GLU A 188 -6.17 13.21 -12.57
C GLU A 188 -5.38 13.67 -11.34
N LEU A 189 -4.29 12.97 -10.96
CA LEU A 189 -3.37 13.45 -9.93
C LEU A 189 -2.63 14.73 -10.34
N GLY A 190 -2.44 14.97 -11.64
CA GLY A 190 -1.86 16.21 -12.16
C GLY A 190 -2.70 17.47 -11.88
N GLU A 191 -3.95 17.31 -11.43
CA GLU A 191 -4.79 18.43 -10.97
C GLU A 191 -4.45 18.88 -9.54
N LEU A 192 -3.66 18.08 -8.81
CA LEU A 192 -3.20 18.41 -7.47
C LEU A 192 -2.05 19.41 -7.53
N GLY A 193 -2.03 20.36 -6.59
CA GLY A 193 -0.97 21.36 -6.51
C GLY A 193 0.42 20.71 -6.38
N GLY A 194 1.36 21.16 -7.21
CA GLY A 194 2.73 20.68 -7.22
C GLY A 194 2.98 19.38 -7.98
N VAL A 195 1.95 18.73 -8.53
CA VAL A 195 2.09 17.49 -9.31
C VAL A 195 2.12 17.79 -10.81
N THR A 196 3.11 17.26 -11.51
CA THR A 196 3.13 17.22 -12.97
C THR A 196 3.15 15.78 -13.46
N VAL A 197 2.50 15.49 -14.58
CA VAL A 197 2.34 14.12 -15.09
C VAL A 197 2.72 14.06 -16.56
N GLU A 198 3.57 13.11 -16.90
CA GLU A 198 3.90 12.72 -18.26
C GLU A 198 3.49 11.27 -18.48
N VAL A 199 2.87 10.97 -19.61
CA VAL A 199 2.52 9.61 -20.01
C VAL A 199 3.08 9.35 -21.40
N ALA A 200 3.95 8.37 -21.51
CA ALA A 200 4.56 7.93 -22.77
C ALA A 200 4.03 6.55 -23.18
N GLY A 201 3.61 6.43 -24.44
CA GLY A 201 3.17 5.17 -25.03
C GLY A 201 4.33 4.38 -25.67
N ARG A 202 4.00 3.31 -26.40
CA ARG A 202 4.94 2.35 -27.01
C ARG A 202 6.07 3.00 -27.78
N GLU A 203 5.76 3.87 -28.72
CA GLU A 203 6.77 4.53 -29.55
C GLU A 203 7.79 5.31 -28.71
N ALA A 204 7.33 6.07 -27.73
CA ALA A 204 8.21 6.84 -26.85
C ALA A 204 9.02 5.95 -25.89
N ILE A 205 8.47 4.81 -25.45
CA ILE A 205 9.18 3.78 -24.67
C ILE A 205 10.33 3.21 -25.50
N GLU A 206 10.08 2.85 -26.77
CA GLU A 206 11.10 2.33 -27.68
C GLU A 206 12.16 3.39 -28.01
N GLN A 207 11.76 4.65 -28.28
CA GLN A 207 12.70 5.76 -28.55
C GLN A 207 13.61 6.07 -27.37
N ARG A 208 13.18 5.79 -26.14
CA ARG A 208 13.99 5.92 -24.91
C ARG A 208 14.93 4.72 -24.70
N GLY A 209 14.95 3.74 -25.61
CA GLY A 209 15.78 2.54 -25.47
C GLY A 209 15.31 1.57 -24.40
N MET A 210 14.07 1.69 -23.91
CA MET A 210 13.48 0.85 -22.87
C MET A 210 13.02 -0.50 -23.44
N GLY A 211 13.95 -1.26 -24.01
CA GLY A 211 13.65 -2.49 -24.73
C GLY A 211 13.24 -3.66 -23.83
N ALA A 212 13.59 -3.63 -22.55
CA ALA A 212 13.11 -4.63 -21.60
C ALA A 212 11.62 -4.45 -21.34
N PHE A 213 11.15 -3.22 -21.11
CA PHE A 213 9.73 -2.89 -20.95
C PHE A 213 8.96 -3.13 -22.27
N ALA A 214 9.48 -2.63 -23.40
CA ALA A 214 8.87 -2.81 -24.72
C ALA A 214 8.69 -4.30 -25.05
N GLY A 215 9.67 -5.15 -24.70
CA GLY A 215 9.63 -6.59 -24.91
C GLY A 215 8.46 -7.26 -24.17
N VAL A 216 8.19 -6.87 -22.94
CA VAL A 216 7.02 -7.37 -22.20
C VAL A 216 5.72 -6.94 -22.90
N ALA A 217 5.63 -5.66 -23.27
CA ALA A 217 4.44 -5.06 -23.85
C ALA A 217 4.10 -5.57 -25.26
N GLN A 218 5.09 -6.11 -26.00
CA GLN A 218 4.88 -6.43 -27.43
C GLN A 218 3.85 -7.52 -27.70
N GLY A 219 3.55 -8.36 -26.69
CA GLY A 219 2.55 -9.42 -26.79
C GLY A 219 1.11 -8.95 -26.61
N ALA A 220 0.90 -7.80 -26.00
CA ALA A 220 -0.40 -7.22 -25.73
C ALA A 220 -0.92 -6.35 -26.89
N ASP A 221 -2.25 -6.32 -27.07
CA ASP A 221 -2.90 -5.35 -27.95
C ASP A 221 -3.14 -4.01 -27.24
N GLU A 222 -3.25 -4.00 -25.91
CA GLU A 222 -3.32 -2.77 -25.13
C GLU A 222 -2.01 -2.00 -25.20
N GLU A 223 -2.13 -0.68 -25.34
CA GLU A 223 -1.00 0.24 -25.37
C GLU A 223 -0.34 0.31 -24.00
N PRO A 224 0.98 0.06 -23.87
CA PRO A 224 1.68 0.26 -22.60
C PRO A 224 1.74 1.74 -22.25
N ALA A 225 1.90 2.04 -20.97
CA ALA A 225 2.06 3.41 -20.50
C ALA A 225 3.24 3.49 -19.51
N LEU A 226 4.26 4.25 -19.87
CA LEU A 226 5.25 4.76 -18.92
C LEU A 226 4.70 6.05 -18.33
N ILE A 227 4.37 6.01 -17.05
CA ILE A 227 3.75 7.10 -16.32
C ILE A 227 4.82 7.70 -15.40
N THR A 228 5.15 8.98 -15.61
CA THR A 228 6.10 9.72 -14.78
C THR A 228 5.37 10.87 -14.09
N LEU A 229 5.39 10.89 -12.76
CA LEU A 229 4.86 11.99 -11.97
C LEU A 229 6.03 12.68 -11.25
N ARG A 230 5.99 13.99 -11.18
CA ARG A 230 6.94 14.80 -10.38
C ARG A 230 6.13 15.64 -9.43
N TYR A 231 6.45 15.54 -8.15
CA TYR A 231 5.87 16.38 -7.12
C TYR A 231 6.92 17.32 -6.55
N GLU A 232 6.59 18.60 -6.55
CA GLU A 232 7.33 19.70 -5.95
C GLU A 232 6.40 20.41 -4.97
N PRO A 233 6.78 20.61 -3.70
CA PRO A 233 5.92 21.27 -2.71
C PRO A 233 5.67 22.73 -3.11
N ALA A 234 4.44 23.19 -2.87
CA ALA A 234 4.08 24.60 -3.09
C ALA A 234 4.93 25.51 -2.19
N GLY A 235 5.62 26.50 -2.78
CA GLY A 235 6.50 27.41 -2.03
C GLY A 235 7.99 27.12 -2.14
N GLY A 236 8.40 26.02 -2.78
CA GLY A 236 9.82 25.72 -3.09
C GLY A 236 10.70 25.33 -1.91
N GLU A 237 10.13 25.06 -0.72
CA GLU A 237 10.86 24.63 0.48
C GLU A 237 10.98 23.10 0.58
N ALA A 238 11.36 22.47 -0.51
CA ALA A 238 11.63 21.01 -0.45
C ALA A 238 12.88 20.72 0.36
N ARG A 239 12.80 19.68 1.19
CA ARG A 239 13.88 19.21 2.04
C ARG A 239 14.30 17.80 1.65
N GLY A 240 15.52 17.45 2.03
CA GLY A 240 16.07 16.13 1.79
C GLY A 240 16.33 15.80 0.32
N PRO A 241 16.66 14.53 0.03
CA PRO A 241 16.92 14.05 -1.33
C PRO A 241 15.65 13.93 -2.16
N VAL A 242 15.80 13.87 -3.49
CA VAL A 242 14.68 13.52 -4.40
C VAL A 242 14.33 12.04 -4.21
N LEU A 243 13.13 11.78 -3.72
CA LEU A 243 12.61 10.44 -3.52
C LEU A 243 12.09 9.85 -4.83
N GLY A 244 12.72 8.81 -5.32
CA GLY A 244 12.26 8.02 -6.46
C GLY A 244 11.34 6.89 -6.01
N LEU A 245 10.09 6.87 -6.47
CA LEU A 245 9.11 5.81 -6.22
C LEU A 245 8.82 5.09 -7.53
N VAL A 246 9.13 3.80 -7.60
CA VAL A 246 8.93 3.02 -8.83
C VAL A 246 7.91 1.92 -8.60
N GLY A 247 6.89 1.83 -9.45
CA GLY A 247 5.79 0.87 -9.28
C GLY A 247 5.63 -0.09 -10.46
N LYS A 248 5.63 -1.40 -10.18
CA LYS A 248 5.18 -2.40 -11.16
C LYS A 248 3.68 -2.28 -11.36
N ALA A 249 3.25 -2.17 -12.61
CA ALA A 249 1.83 -2.10 -12.96
C ALA A 249 1.46 -3.01 -14.15
N VAL A 250 1.73 -4.31 -14.02
CA VAL A 250 1.22 -5.30 -14.98
C VAL A 250 -0.26 -5.51 -14.69
N THR A 251 -1.14 -4.89 -15.50
CA THR A 251 -2.58 -4.85 -15.24
C THR A 251 -3.26 -6.21 -15.39
N PHE A 252 -2.68 -7.07 -16.21
CA PHE A 252 -2.98 -8.50 -16.23
C PHE A 252 -1.77 -9.31 -16.69
N ASP A 253 -1.41 -10.32 -15.91
CA ASP A 253 -0.25 -11.17 -16.17
C ASP A 253 -0.66 -12.63 -16.43
N THR A 254 -0.56 -13.04 -17.70
CA THR A 254 -0.76 -14.45 -18.09
C THR A 254 0.51 -15.27 -17.99
N GLY A 255 1.67 -14.63 -17.77
CA GLY A 255 3.00 -15.22 -17.94
C GLY A 255 3.55 -15.12 -19.37
N GLY A 256 2.78 -14.61 -20.30
CA GLY A 256 3.16 -14.57 -21.72
C GLY A 256 3.26 -15.99 -22.32
N ILE A 257 4.30 -16.26 -23.10
CA ILE A 257 4.55 -17.60 -23.70
C ILE A 257 4.83 -18.65 -22.62
N SER A 258 5.50 -18.28 -21.52
CA SER A 258 5.65 -19.14 -20.34
C SER A 258 4.39 -19.11 -19.47
N ILE A 259 3.27 -19.54 -20.04
CA ILE A 259 1.92 -19.34 -19.53
C ILE A 259 1.70 -19.93 -18.13
N LYS A 260 1.07 -19.15 -17.26
CA LYS A 260 0.67 -19.56 -15.92
C LYS A 260 -0.42 -20.66 -15.96
N PRO A 261 -0.50 -21.54 -14.94
CA PRO A 261 -1.65 -22.40 -14.76
C PRO A 261 -2.96 -21.59 -14.64
N ALA A 262 -4.05 -22.12 -15.18
CA ALA A 262 -5.38 -21.46 -15.11
C ALA A 262 -5.87 -21.24 -13.67
N ASN A 263 -5.46 -22.11 -12.73
CA ASN A 263 -5.81 -22.00 -11.32
C ASN A 263 -5.24 -20.69 -10.74
N LYS A 264 -6.14 -19.84 -10.20
CA LYS A 264 -5.84 -18.53 -9.61
C LYS A 264 -5.30 -17.48 -10.61
N MET A 265 -5.34 -17.73 -11.92
CA MET A 265 -4.93 -16.72 -12.90
C MET A 265 -5.76 -15.43 -12.77
N SER A 266 -7.02 -15.50 -12.31
CA SER A 266 -7.85 -14.33 -12.03
C SER A 266 -7.29 -13.41 -10.94
N GLU A 267 -6.39 -13.89 -10.08
CA GLU A 267 -5.70 -13.08 -9.09
C GLU A 267 -4.60 -12.21 -9.72
N MET A 268 -4.20 -12.48 -10.96
CA MET A 268 -3.19 -11.71 -11.69
C MET A 268 -3.63 -10.29 -12.08
N LYS A 269 -4.88 -9.95 -11.82
CA LYS A 269 -5.35 -8.54 -11.83
C LYS A 269 -4.68 -7.69 -10.73
N PHE A 270 -4.16 -8.32 -9.68
CA PHE A 270 -3.44 -7.63 -8.60
C PHE A 270 -1.98 -7.36 -8.92
N ASP A 271 -1.49 -7.80 -10.07
CA ASP A 271 -0.07 -7.67 -10.45
C ASP A 271 0.35 -6.22 -10.83
N MET A 272 -0.58 -5.31 -10.68
CA MET A 272 -0.39 -3.86 -10.78
C MET A 272 -0.37 -3.13 -9.42
N SER A 273 -0.36 -3.89 -8.31
CA SER A 273 -0.49 -3.33 -6.96
C SER A 273 0.67 -2.41 -6.58
N GLY A 274 1.87 -2.64 -7.10
CA GLY A 274 3.01 -1.75 -6.89
C GLY A 274 2.77 -0.35 -7.47
N GLY A 275 2.27 -0.29 -8.71
CA GLY A 275 1.90 0.98 -9.34
C GLY A 275 0.75 1.67 -8.61
N ALA A 276 -0.26 0.92 -8.18
CA ALA A 276 -1.36 1.48 -7.38
C ALA A 276 -0.88 2.07 -6.05
N ALA A 277 0.07 1.40 -5.38
CA ALA A 277 0.67 1.90 -4.13
C ALA A 277 1.44 3.20 -4.36
N VAL A 278 2.24 3.27 -5.43
CA VAL A 278 3.01 4.48 -5.80
C VAL A 278 2.06 5.64 -6.12
N LEU A 279 1.03 5.41 -6.95
CA LEU A 279 0.05 6.46 -7.28
C LEU A 279 -0.71 6.95 -6.04
N GLY A 280 -1.15 6.02 -5.16
CA GLY A 280 -1.80 6.37 -3.90
C GLY A 280 -0.89 7.14 -2.94
N ALA A 281 0.41 6.80 -2.90
CA ALA A 281 1.38 7.54 -2.10
C ALA A 281 1.56 8.97 -2.62
N VAL A 282 1.69 9.17 -3.93
CA VAL A 282 1.80 10.50 -4.55
C VAL A 282 0.55 11.34 -4.27
N GLU A 283 -0.66 10.74 -4.37
CA GLU A 283 -1.90 11.42 -3.99
C GLU A 283 -1.85 11.95 -2.55
N ALA A 284 -1.51 11.08 -1.60
CA ALA A 284 -1.44 11.45 -0.19
C ALA A 284 -0.35 12.50 0.07
N ILE A 285 0.86 12.32 -0.46
CA ILE A 285 1.98 13.26 -0.31
C ILE A 285 1.60 14.66 -0.81
N ALA A 286 0.98 14.74 -2.00
CA ALA A 286 0.55 16.01 -2.58
C ALA A 286 -0.58 16.68 -1.78
N ARG A 287 -1.57 15.93 -1.31
CA ARG A 287 -2.67 16.47 -0.49
C ARG A 287 -2.21 16.91 0.91
N LEU A 288 -1.24 16.20 1.49
CA LEU A 288 -0.60 16.56 2.75
C LEU A 288 0.41 17.70 2.59
N GLN A 289 0.75 18.07 1.36
CA GLN A 289 1.74 19.10 1.04
C GLN A 289 3.09 18.85 1.75
N LEU A 290 3.53 17.57 1.76
CA LEU A 290 4.79 17.22 2.40
C LEU A 290 5.97 17.98 1.76
N PRO A 291 6.94 18.47 2.53
CA PRO A 291 8.04 19.29 2.02
C PRO A 291 9.16 18.45 1.38
N VAL A 292 8.81 17.49 0.53
CA VAL A 292 9.73 16.58 -0.16
C VAL A 292 9.56 16.68 -1.67
N ARG A 293 10.61 16.37 -2.43
CA ARG A 293 10.53 16.19 -3.88
C ARG A 293 10.35 14.72 -4.20
N VAL A 294 9.42 14.42 -5.09
CA VAL A 294 9.16 13.04 -5.51
C VAL A 294 9.21 12.93 -7.02
N VAL A 295 9.92 11.91 -7.50
CA VAL A 295 9.83 11.39 -8.87
C VAL A 295 9.20 10.01 -8.79
N ALA A 296 7.99 9.85 -9.31
CA ALA A 296 7.30 8.57 -9.32
C ALA A 296 7.21 8.03 -10.75
N VAL A 297 7.59 6.78 -10.95
CA VAL A 297 7.58 6.11 -12.25
C VAL A 297 6.77 4.83 -12.15
N VAL A 298 5.74 4.70 -12.99
CA VAL A 298 4.88 3.51 -13.04
C VAL A 298 4.92 2.93 -14.45
N GLY A 299 5.43 1.70 -14.57
CA GLY A 299 5.42 0.94 -15.82
C GLY A 299 4.16 0.13 -15.95
N ALA A 300 3.19 0.60 -16.74
CA ALA A 300 1.90 -0.07 -16.93
C ALA A 300 1.85 -0.84 -18.26
N THR A 301 1.56 -2.14 -18.21
CA THR A 301 1.43 -3.01 -19.36
C THR A 301 0.59 -4.23 -19.05
N GLU A 302 0.30 -5.03 -20.05
CA GLU A 302 -0.15 -6.43 -19.90
C GLU A 302 0.97 -7.38 -20.35
N ASN A 303 1.01 -8.58 -19.79
CA ASN A 303 1.88 -9.68 -20.25
C ASN A 303 1.03 -10.78 -20.88
N MET A 304 0.91 -10.76 -22.21
CA MET A 304 -0.03 -11.60 -22.96
C MET A 304 0.69 -12.51 -23.97
N PRO A 305 0.20 -13.75 -24.17
CA PRO A 305 0.69 -14.62 -25.25
C PRO A 305 0.05 -14.18 -26.57
N SER A 306 0.90 -14.03 -27.58
CA SER A 306 0.45 -13.76 -28.96
C SER A 306 1.52 -14.17 -29.96
N GLY A 307 1.23 -14.03 -31.24
CA GLY A 307 2.24 -14.24 -32.31
C GLY A 307 3.37 -13.20 -32.30
N ARG A 308 3.22 -12.10 -31.54
CA ARG A 308 4.24 -11.05 -31.40
C ARG A 308 4.95 -11.09 -30.04
N ALA A 309 4.47 -11.94 -29.11
CA ALA A 309 4.98 -11.96 -27.74
C ALA A 309 6.47 -12.31 -27.68
N MET A 310 7.15 -11.77 -26.69
CA MET A 310 8.51 -12.12 -26.30
C MET A 310 8.60 -13.63 -25.99
N ARG A 311 9.71 -14.25 -26.36
CA ARG A 311 9.90 -15.71 -26.25
C ARG A 311 11.10 -16.04 -25.39
N PRO A 312 11.10 -17.17 -24.68
CA PRO A 312 12.33 -17.71 -24.13
C PRO A 312 13.41 -17.86 -25.22
N GLY A 313 14.62 -17.38 -24.95
CA GLY A 313 15.75 -17.31 -25.87
C GLY A 313 15.90 -15.96 -26.60
N ASP A 314 14.90 -15.09 -26.53
CA ASP A 314 15.06 -13.71 -27.06
C ASP A 314 16.05 -12.93 -26.17
N VAL A 315 16.77 -11.96 -26.76
CA VAL A 315 17.63 -11.01 -26.05
C VAL A 315 17.07 -9.61 -26.23
N VAL A 316 16.83 -8.90 -25.14
CA VAL A 316 16.38 -7.50 -25.15
C VAL A 316 17.47 -6.59 -24.58
N ARG A 317 17.44 -5.31 -24.94
CA ARG A 317 18.36 -4.29 -24.41
C ARG A 317 17.59 -3.32 -23.54
N ALA A 318 18.01 -3.17 -22.29
CA ALA A 318 17.44 -2.22 -21.34
C ALA A 318 17.95 -0.78 -21.59
N ALA A 319 17.29 0.18 -20.97
CA ALA A 319 17.60 1.61 -21.11
C ALA A 319 19.01 2.01 -20.64
N ASN A 320 19.67 1.21 -19.82
CA ASN A 320 21.07 1.38 -19.39
C ASN A 320 22.07 0.61 -20.24
N ASP A 321 21.68 0.20 -21.45
CA ASP A 321 22.45 -0.58 -22.43
C ASP A 321 22.76 -2.03 -22.06
N LEU A 322 22.44 -2.52 -20.86
CA LEU A 322 22.59 -3.93 -20.53
C LEU A 322 21.67 -4.80 -21.38
N THR A 323 22.21 -5.93 -21.84
CA THR A 323 21.45 -6.94 -22.57
C THR A 323 20.94 -8.03 -21.62
N ILE A 324 19.71 -8.49 -21.87
CA ILE A 324 19.01 -9.45 -21.02
C ILE A 324 18.51 -10.60 -21.87
N GLU A 325 19.00 -11.81 -21.60
CA GLU A 325 18.46 -13.03 -22.17
C GLU A 325 17.18 -13.44 -21.42
N ILE A 326 16.14 -13.71 -22.16
CA ILE A 326 14.85 -14.10 -21.64
C ILE A 326 14.82 -15.60 -21.45
N ILE A 327 14.84 -16.06 -20.23
CA ILE A 327 14.70 -17.48 -19.88
C ILE A 327 13.23 -17.84 -19.62
N ASN A 328 12.49 -16.90 -19.00
CA ASN A 328 11.10 -17.12 -18.61
C ASN A 328 10.30 -15.82 -18.80
N THR A 329 9.29 -15.84 -19.66
CA THR A 329 8.45 -14.66 -19.92
C THR A 329 7.49 -14.34 -18.76
N ASP A 330 7.32 -15.23 -17.76
CA ASP A 330 6.61 -15.02 -16.50
C ASP A 330 7.49 -14.32 -15.42
N ALA A 331 8.68 -13.89 -15.80
CA ALA A 331 9.55 -13.01 -15.02
C ALA A 331 9.63 -11.63 -15.69
N GLU A 332 8.51 -11.10 -16.10
CA GLU A 332 8.29 -9.86 -16.85
C GLU A 332 8.38 -8.61 -15.97
N GLY A 333 7.90 -8.69 -14.72
CA GLY A 333 7.83 -7.52 -13.82
C GLY A 333 9.17 -6.88 -13.59
N ARG A 334 10.25 -7.66 -13.45
CA ARG A 334 11.61 -7.14 -13.30
C ARG A 334 12.16 -6.49 -14.58
N LEU A 335 11.66 -6.88 -15.75
CA LEU A 335 12.02 -6.27 -17.02
C LEU A 335 11.41 -4.87 -17.14
N VAL A 336 10.14 -4.74 -16.77
CA VAL A 336 9.46 -3.43 -16.67
C VAL A 336 10.15 -2.54 -15.66
N LEU A 337 10.45 -3.06 -14.46
CA LEU A 337 11.11 -2.30 -13.39
C LEU A 337 12.52 -1.89 -13.75
N ALA A 338 13.29 -2.70 -14.47
CA ALA A 338 14.65 -2.39 -14.91
C ALA A 338 14.69 -1.05 -15.65
N ASP A 339 13.84 -0.89 -16.65
CA ASP A 339 13.75 0.33 -17.43
C ASP A 339 13.15 1.49 -16.64
N CYS A 340 12.14 1.21 -15.76
CA CYS A 340 11.55 2.23 -14.91
C CYS A 340 12.53 2.77 -13.84
N LEU A 341 13.37 1.92 -13.24
CA LEU A 341 14.41 2.33 -12.30
C LEU A 341 15.46 3.20 -12.99
N THR A 342 15.96 2.76 -14.17
CA THR A 342 16.90 3.53 -14.98
C THR A 342 16.31 4.90 -15.33
N HIS A 343 15.02 4.94 -15.70
CA HIS A 343 14.32 6.19 -16.01
C HIS A 343 14.17 7.09 -14.78
N ALA A 344 13.83 6.55 -13.62
CA ALA A 344 13.70 7.34 -12.39
C ALA A 344 15.04 8.01 -11.99
N VAL A 345 16.17 7.32 -12.17
CA VAL A 345 17.51 7.91 -11.98
C VAL A 345 17.76 9.04 -12.98
N ALA A 346 17.44 8.83 -14.26
CA ALA A 346 17.57 9.87 -15.28
C ALA A 346 16.69 11.10 -15.03
N GLU A 347 15.55 10.91 -14.35
CA GLU A 347 14.65 11.97 -13.90
C GLU A 347 15.14 12.67 -12.61
N GLY A 348 16.27 12.26 -12.05
CA GLY A 348 16.93 12.91 -10.92
C GLY A 348 16.62 12.31 -9.56
N ALA A 349 16.11 11.09 -9.47
CA ALA A 349 15.95 10.40 -8.18
C ALA A 349 17.30 10.17 -7.50
N GLU A 350 17.40 10.54 -6.23
CA GLU A 350 18.63 10.43 -5.41
C GLU A 350 18.54 9.28 -4.39
N ARG A 351 17.33 8.80 -4.11
CA ARG A 351 17.03 7.60 -3.32
C ARG A 351 15.85 6.87 -3.96
N LEU A 352 15.92 5.57 -4.05
CA LEU A 352 14.91 4.77 -4.76
C LEU A 352 14.20 3.78 -3.83
N VAL A 353 12.89 3.68 -4.00
CA VAL A 353 12.09 2.54 -3.54
C VAL A 353 11.27 2.04 -4.71
N ASP A 354 11.43 0.77 -5.07
CA ASP A 354 10.49 0.13 -5.97
C ASP A 354 9.55 -0.83 -5.24
N VAL A 355 8.32 -0.89 -5.72
CA VAL A 355 7.24 -1.68 -5.12
C VAL A 355 6.64 -2.59 -6.19
N ALA A 356 6.65 -3.89 -5.96
CA ALA A 356 6.16 -4.85 -6.92
C ALA A 356 5.60 -6.13 -6.30
N THR A 357 4.57 -6.66 -6.90
CA THR A 357 4.14 -8.05 -6.76
C THR A 357 5.07 -8.93 -7.60
N LEU A 358 6.33 -9.08 -7.13
CA LEU A 358 7.37 -9.53 -8.03
C LEU A 358 7.52 -11.05 -8.06
N THR A 359 7.45 -11.71 -6.90
CA THR A 359 7.77 -13.14 -6.87
C THR A 359 6.79 -13.97 -6.05
N GLY A 360 6.39 -15.12 -6.59
CA GLY A 360 5.68 -16.13 -5.79
C GLY A 360 6.56 -16.70 -4.66
N ALA A 361 7.88 -16.58 -4.78
CA ALA A 361 8.84 -17.08 -3.77
C ALA A 361 8.72 -16.34 -2.46
N ILE A 362 8.41 -15.03 -2.46
CA ILE A 362 8.24 -14.26 -1.22
C ILE A 362 7.03 -14.75 -0.41
N ILE A 363 5.96 -15.18 -1.08
CA ILE A 363 4.78 -15.74 -0.41
C ILE A 363 5.15 -17.03 0.34
N THR A 364 5.97 -17.88 -0.28
CA THR A 364 6.45 -19.11 0.35
C THR A 364 7.39 -18.82 1.52
N THR A 365 8.15 -17.73 1.45
CA THR A 365 9.15 -17.35 2.47
C THR A 365 8.52 -16.63 3.67
N LEU A 366 7.67 -15.62 3.44
CA LEU A 366 7.15 -14.71 4.47
C LEU A 366 5.63 -14.79 4.67
N GLY A 367 4.93 -15.55 3.84
CA GLY A 367 3.47 -15.65 3.87
C GLY A 367 2.79 -14.34 3.48
N HIS A 368 1.78 -13.94 4.28
CA HIS A 368 0.97 -12.75 4.03
C HIS A 368 1.15 -11.66 5.11
N THR A 369 2.10 -11.86 6.05
CA THR A 369 2.31 -10.93 7.17
C THR A 369 3.35 -9.87 6.85
N TYR A 370 4.44 -10.25 6.22
CA TYR A 370 5.56 -9.38 5.86
C TYR A 370 5.73 -9.32 4.35
N ALA A 371 6.01 -8.13 3.82
CA ALA A 371 6.63 -8.00 2.51
C ALA A 371 8.14 -8.21 2.63
N GLY A 372 8.80 -8.60 1.53
CA GLY A 372 10.25 -8.65 1.51
C GLY A 372 10.84 -7.27 1.23
N VAL A 373 11.89 -6.88 1.97
CA VAL A 373 12.70 -5.72 1.60
C VAL A 373 14.13 -6.15 1.32
N MET A 374 14.68 -5.72 0.20
CA MET A 374 16.07 -5.94 -0.22
C MET A 374 16.65 -4.62 -0.72
N GLY A 375 17.93 -4.37 -0.46
CA GLY A 375 18.58 -3.13 -0.87
C GLY A 375 20.08 -3.20 -0.64
N ASP A 376 20.79 -2.26 -1.25
CA ASP A 376 22.25 -2.16 -1.30
C ASP A 376 22.82 -1.16 -0.28
N ASP A 377 21.97 -0.34 0.35
CA ASP A 377 22.32 0.62 1.38
C ASP A 377 21.62 0.25 2.70
N ASP A 378 22.41 -0.01 3.75
CA ASP A 378 21.88 -0.49 5.03
C ASP A 378 21.04 0.56 5.75
N ASP A 379 21.44 1.83 5.70
CA ASP A 379 20.74 2.93 6.36
C ASP A 379 19.42 3.22 5.64
N TRP A 380 19.41 3.16 4.30
CA TRP A 380 18.19 3.34 3.52
C TRP A 380 17.18 2.21 3.77
N VAL A 381 17.63 0.96 3.75
CA VAL A 381 16.77 -0.19 4.09
C VAL A 381 16.23 -0.09 5.52
N ALA A 382 17.03 0.42 6.46
CA ALA A 382 16.58 0.63 7.84
C ALA A 382 15.48 1.71 7.93
N GLN A 383 15.58 2.82 7.18
CA GLN A 383 14.55 3.86 7.13
C GLN A 383 13.24 3.31 6.53
N VAL A 384 13.30 2.56 5.42
CA VAL A 384 12.13 1.90 4.81
C VAL A 384 11.49 0.91 5.79
N THR A 385 12.32 0.16 6.54
CA THR A 385 11.85 -0.81 7.54
C THR A 385 11.16 -0.10 8.71
N ALA A 386 11.71 1.04 9.17
CA ALA A 386 11.13 1.84 10.24
C ALA A 386 9.77 2.43 9.81
N ALA A 387 9.64 2.96 8.60
CA ALA A 387 8.39 3.44 8.04
C ALA A 387 7.32 2.32 7.97
N GLY A 388 7.73 1.11 7.57
CA GLY A 388 6.87 -0.06 7.59
C GLY A 388 6.38 -0.44 8.99
N ALA A 389 7.27 -0.37 10.00
CA ALA A 389 6.92 -0.65 11.38
C ALA A 389 5.93 0.39 11.96
N ALA A 390 6.15 1.68 11.72
CA ALA A 390 5.29 2.77 12.19
C ALA A 390 3.87 2.66 11.63
N THR A 391 3.74 2.24 10.38
CA THR A 391 2.44 2.12 9.69
C THR A 391 1.76 0.76 9.86
N GLY A 392 2.45 -0.23 10.45
CA GLY A 392 1.99 -1.61 10.49
C GLY A 392 2.03 -2.31 9.12
N GLU A 393 2.61 -1.71 8.10
CA GLU A 393 2.89 -2.35 6.80
C GLU A 393 4.26 -3.03 6.86
N LEU A 394 4.31 -4.14 7.59
CA LEU A 394 5.53 -4.80 8.01
C LEU A 394 6.35 -5.32 6.84
N VAL A 395 7.65 -5.08 6.90
CA VAL A 395 8.62 -5.60 5.95
C VAL A 395 9.71 -6.40 6.67
N TRP A 396 10.30 -7.38 5.98
CA TRP A 396 11.41 -8.19 6.50
C TRP A 396 12.56 -8.20 5.52
N ARG A 397 13.76 -7.84 6.01
CA ARG A 397 14.95 -7.76 5.16
C ARG A 397 15.44 -9.14 4.74
N LEU A 398 15.63 -9.33 3.41
CA LEU A 398 16.33 -10.46 2.83
C LEU A 398 17.70 -10.02 2.31
N PRO A 399 18.72 -10.94 2.33
CA PRO A 399 20.09 -10.55 2.00
C PRO A 399 20.29 -10.34 0.49
N LEU A 400 21.13 -9.38 0.13
CA LEU A 400 21.78 -9.29 -1.18
C LEU A 400 23.23 -9.77 -1.01
N HIS A 401 23.60 -10.89 -1.68
CA HIS A 401 24.96 -11.44 -1.63
C HIS A 401 25.52 -11.62 -3.03
N PRO A 402 26.80 -11.33 -3.28
CA PRO A 402 27.40 -11.42 -4.62
C PRO A 402 27.25 -12.79 -5.31
N ASP A 403 27.15 -13.87 -4.55
CA ASP A 403 26.91 -15.20 -5.13
C ASP A 403 25.52 -15.35 -5.77
N TYR A 404 24.52 -14.57 -5.32
CA TYR A 404 23.23 -14.54 -5.99
C TYR A 404 23.27 -13.72 -7.29
N ALA A 405 24.14 -12.69 -7.38
CA ALA A 405 24.34 -11.94 -8.60
C ALA A 405 24.89 -12.82 -9.73
N LYS A 406 25.82 -13.72 -9.42
CA LYS A 406 26.40 -14.68 -10.40
C LYS A 406 25.33 -15.59 -11.02
N ILE A 407 24.26 -15.89 -10.29
CA ILE A 407 23.16 -16.74 -10.79
C ILE A 407 22.40 -16.03 -11.94
N MET A 408 22.48 -14.70 -11.99
CA MET A 408 21.81 -13.88 -13.00
C MET A 408 22.70 -13.52 -14.20
N GLU A 409 23.93 -14.06 -14.28
CA GLU A 409 24.81 -13.92 -15.43
C GLU A 409 24.34 -14.82 -16.57
N SER A 410 24.46 -14.35 -17.83
CA SER A 410 24.14 -15.11 -19.04
C SER A 410 25.41 -15.50 -19.80
N GLU A 411 25.38 -16.58 -20.54
CA GLU A 411 26.44 -16.94 -21.52
C GLU A 411 26.23 -16.20 -22.88
N THR A 412 25.00 -15.68 -23.10
CA THR A 412 24.57 -15.07 -24.37
C THR A 412 24.49 -13.56 -24.31
N ALA A 413 24.11 -13.03 -23.14
CA ALA A 413 23.88 -11.61 -22.85
C ALA A 413 24.62 -11.21 -21.56
N ASP A 414 24.39 -9.98 -21.06
CA ASP A 414 24.95 -9.56 -19.78
C ASP A 414 24.24 -10.22 -18.59
N LEU A 415 22.91 -10.44 -18.71
CA LEU A 415 22.05 -10.95 -17.66
C LEU A 415 21.05 -11.97 -18.21
N VAL A 416 20.56 -12.86 -17.33
CA VAL A 416 19.31 -13.61 -17.55
C VAL A 416 18.18 -12.97 -16.74
N ASN A 417 16.94 -13.00 -17.24
CA ASN A 417 15.80 -12.46 -16.49
C ASN A 417 15.28 -13.42 -15.41
N ALA A 418 15.61 -14.69 -15.46
CA ALA A 418 15.14 -15.70 -14.52
C ALA A 418 16.21 -16.78 -14.27
N ASN A 419 16.15 -17.39 -13.08
CA ASN A 419 16.95 -18.54 -12.70
C ASN A 419 16.16 -19.83 -12.96
N GLU A 420 16.67 -20.73 -13.79
CA GLU A 420 16.03 -22.00 -14.12
C GLU A 420 15.85 -22.91 -12.89
N THR A 421 16.75 -22.84 -11.90
CA THR A 421 16.68 -23.68 -10.70
C THR A 421 15.56 -23.28 -9.75
N ARG A 422 14.94 -22.12 -9.94
CA ARG A 422 13.91 -21.51 -9.08
C ARG A 422 14.32 -21.34 -7.59
N LYS A 423 15.62 -21.45 -7.27
CA LYS A 423 16.14 -21.25 -5.93
C LYS A 423 16.35 -19.74 -5.68
N ALA A 424 16.13 -19.32 -4.42
CA ALA A 424 16.32 -17.93 -3.98
C ALA A 424 15.58 -16.88 -4.85
N GLY A 425 14.38 -17.21 -5.34
CA GLY A 425 13.70 -16.44 -6.38
C GLY A 425 13.50 -14.95 -6.08
N SER A 426 13.17 -14.58 -4.85
CA SER A 426 13.01 -13.17 -4.47
C SER A 426 14.34 -12.43 -4.43
N VAL A 427 15.39 -13.09 -3.89
CA VAL A 427 16.73 -12.49 -3.77
C VAL A 427 17.39 -12.34 -5.14
N THR A 428 17.27 -13.34 -6.03
CA THR A 428 17.82 -13.25 -7.39
C THR A 428 17.07 -12.20 -8.23
N ALA A 429 15.76 -12.03 -8.02
CA ALA A 429 15.01 -10.95 -8.63
C ALA A 429 15.53 -9.57 -8.20
N ALA A 430 15.78 -9.39 -6.91
CA ALA A 430 16.35 -8.15 -6.39
C ALA A 430 17.79 -7.92 -6.89
N GLN A 431 18.62 -8.96 -6.98
CA GLN A 431 19.98 -8.86 -7.58
C GLN A 431 19.95 -8.45 -9.05
N PHE A 432 18.92 -8.89 -9.78
CA PHE A 432 18.70 -8.40 -11.14
C PHE A 432 18.39 -6.90 -11.13
N LEU A 433 17.44 -6.44 -10.30
CA LEU A 433 17.02 -5.04 -10.20
C LEU A 433 18.17 -4.11 -9.78
N ALA A 434 19.04 -4.55 -8.87
CA ALA A 434 20.20 -3.79 -8.42
C ALA A 434 21.15 -3.32 -9.55
N ARG A 435 21.08 -3.93 -10.73
CA ARG A 435 21.89 -3.54 -11.92
C ARG A 435 21.34 -2.28 -12.63
N PHE A 436 20.16 -1.79 -12.23
CA PHE A 436 19.43 -0.72 -12.89
C PHE A 436 19.21 0.52 -12.01
N THR A 437 19.79 0.53 -10.82
CA THR A 437 19.63 1.60 -9.82
C THR A 437 20.58 2.80 -10.04
N GLY A 438 21.51 2.70 -10.99
CA GLY A 438 22.48 3.78 -11.24
C GLY A 438 23.45 4.05 -10.08
N GLY A 439 23.46 3.20 -9.05
CA GLY A 439 24.30 3.34 -7.86
C GLY A 439 23.74 4.32 -6.81
N VAL A 440 22.50 4.78 -6.93
CA VAL A 440 21.83 5.52 -5.86
C VAL A 440 21.31 4.56 -4.80
N PRO A 441 21.22 4.95 -3.51
CA PRO A 441 20.64 4.11 -2.47
C PRO A 441 19.25 3.61 -2.84
N TRP A 442 19.05 2.29 -2.79
CA TRP A 442 17.87 1.64 -3.30
C TRP A 442 17.31 0.57 -2.34
N ALA A 443 15.99 0.47 -2.32
CA ALA A 443 15.26 -0.60 -1.66
C ALA A 443 14.13 -1.14 -2.54
N HIS A 444 14.09 -2.46 -2.70
CA HIS A 444 13.02 -3.19 -3.37
C HIS A 444 12.02 -3.72 -2.34
N LEU A 445 10.73 -3.49 -2.55
CA LEU A 445 9.64 -4.05 -1.78
C LEU A 445 8.90 -5.11 -2.61
N ASP A 446 9.14 -6.40 -2.31
CA ASP A 446 8.35 -7.50 -2.89
C ASP A 446 7.08 -7.72 -2.07
N ILE A 447 5.97 -7.17 -2.58
CA ILE A 447 4.66 -7.14 -1.92
C ILE A 447 3.72 -8.25 -2.40
N ALA A 448 4.19 -9.25 -3.16
CA ALA A 448 3.32 -10.30 -3.70
C ALA A 448 2.56 -11.08 -2.61
N GLY A 449 3.09 -11.15 -1.39
CA GLY A 449 2.42 -11.77 -0.24
C GLY A 449 1.42 -10.87 0.48
N THR A 450 1.54 -9.54 0.35
CA THR A 450 0.78 -8.57 1.15
C THR A 450 -0.19 -7.72 0.35
N ALA A 451 -0.08 -7.71 -0.98
CA ALA A 451 -0.87 -6.85 -1.86
C ALA A 451 -2.36 -7.21 -1.93
N TRP A 452 -2.72 -8.47 -1.69
CA TRP A 452 -4.13 -8.92 -1.61
C TRP A 452 -4.28 -10.08 -0.64
N GLY A 453 -5.51 -10.27 -0.12
CA GLY A 453 -5.83 -11.42 0.74
C GLY A 453 -5.08 -11.48 2.08
N ALA A 454 -4.49 -10.40 2.51
CA ALA A 454 -3.57 -10.34 3.67
C ALA A 454 -4.22 -10.67 5.03
N GLY A 455 -5.55 -10.71 5.12
CA GLY A 455 -6.27 -11.20 6.30
C GLY A 455 -6.17 -10.33 7.55
N ARG A 456 -5.73 -9.07 7.46
CA ARG A 456 -5.71 -8.14 8.59
C ARG A 456 -7.13 -7.70 8.94
N ALA A 457 -7.39 -7.40 10.21
CA ALA A 457 -8.71 -7.04 10.70
C ALA A 457 -9.32 -5.83 9.95
N TYR A 458 -8.50 -4.85 9.58
CA TYR A 458 -8.91 -3.64 8.87
C TYR A 458 -8.71 -3.73 7.34
N THR A 459 -8.31 -4.89 6.81
CA THR A 459 -8.13 -5.10 5.37
C THR A 459 -9.14 -6.13 4.90
N PRO A 460 -10.32 -5.73 4.37
CA PRO A 460 -11.27 -6.66 3.79
C PRO A 460 -10.67 -7.41 2.60
N LYS A 461 -11.39 -8.44 2.12
CA LYS A 461 -10.96 -9.24 0.97
C LYS A 461 -10.70 -8.38 -0.26
N GLY A 462 -9.72 -8.80 -1.06
CA GLY A 462 -9.29 -8.09 -2.27
C GLY A 462 -7.98 -7.37 -2.07
N GLY A 463 -7.76 -6.30 -2.81
CA GLY A 463 -6.58 -5.45 -2.71
C GLY A 463 -6.44 -4.81 -1.33
N SER A 464 -5.22 -4.77 -0.82
CA SER A 464 -4.92 -4.32 0.54
C SER A 464 -4.54 -2.83 0.61
N GLY A 465 -4.08 -2.24 -0.49
CA GLY A 465 -3.46 -0.92 -0.53
C GLY A 465 -2.09 -0.89 0.17
N PHE A 466 -1.47 -2.06 0.38
CA PHE A 466 -0.14 -2.17 1.02
C PHE A 466 0.90 -1.35 0.26
N GLY A 467 1.70 -0.63 1.01
CA GLY A 467 2.76 0.24 0.53
C GLY A 467 2.38 1.73 0.54
N VAL A 468 1.11 2.10 0.41
CA VAL A 468 0.71 3.51 0.41
C VAL A 468 1.12 4.21 1.70
N ARG A 469 0.76 3.66 2.86
CA ARG A 469 1.07 4.25 4.17
C ARG A 469 2.57 4.25 4.44
N LEU A 470 3.25 3.15 4.12
CA LEU A 470 4.69 3.01 4.25
C LEU A 470 5.43 4.09 3.45
N LEU A 471 5.05 4.29 2.17
CA LEU A 471 5.71 5.27 1.31
C LEU A 471 5.43 6.72 1.75
N VAL A 472 4.22 7.01 2.26
CA VAL A 472 3.90 8.33 2.84
C VAL A 472 4.72 8.59 4.10
N GLU A 473 4.83 7.61 4.99
CA GLU A 473 5.63 7.72 6.21
C GLU A 473 7.12 7.86 5.91
N LEU A 474 7.61 7.10 4.92
CA LEU A 474 8.98 7.26 4.44
C LEU A 474 9.24 8.68 3.91
N ALA A 475 8.29 9.24 3.13
CA ALA A 475 8.41 10.61 2.64
C ALA A 475 8.44 11.63 3.79
N ARG A 476 7.64 11.42 4.86
CA ARG A 476 7.70 12.28 6.07
C ARG A 476 9.06 12.22 6.75
N SER A 477 9.64 11.02 6.84
CA SER A 477 10.95 10.84 7.52
C SER A 477 12.14 11.46 6.78
N LEU A 478 11.96 11.94 5.56
CA LEU A 478 13.02 12.66 4.81
C LEU A 478 13.07 14.17 5.11
N ASP A 479 12.10 14.69 5.85
CA ASP A 479 12.05 16.09 6.30
C ASP A 479 12.93 16.33 7.56
N ASP A 480 13.21 15.27 8.30
CA ASP A 480 14.04 15.27 9.52
C ASP A 480 15.56 15.15 9.17
#